data_265c897c037ef67ef017bb61bdb6858e
#
_entry.id   265c897c037ef67ef017bb61bdb6858e
#
_cell.length_a   1.000
_cell.length_b   1.000
_cell.length_c   1.000
_cell.angle_alpha   90.00
_cell.angle_beta   90.00
_cell.angle_gamma   90.00
#
_symmetry.space_group_name_H-M   'P 1'
#
loop_
_entity.id
_entity.type
_entity.pdbx_description
1 polymer ?
#
loop_
_entity_poly.entity_id
_entity_poly.type
_entity_poly.pdbx_seq_one_letter_code
_entity_poly.pdbx_strand_id
1 'polypeptide(L)'
;MRRLLSIIVCWATLAVPPALAQEGGIPLDSQDPTNLVLPARPIPRSLNPFQLRTMKRQLGELVERVRAIVVLAQMQGQDRQVAGAVEALQFAETVLGQLDGWIAADQAELARSQWLQAQNLLWQNYPALAAQAKPEVRAMWLDRETIVAARSEAGLVPIFDRMRAAGVNLVFLETVNAGYPIYPSRVAPAQNPLTRGWDPLAAAVKLAKERQMELHPWVWVFVVGNQRHNALLGQPAGYLGPVLTAYPEWANRDNRGNVIPPRQDKPFLDHGNPQAREYLLRLFEEIVTRYEVDGLHLDYIRYPFQSGGVHYGYGSASRQIYQQLTGIDPLTLSPGQPEWQHWTDWRTQQVTDFVTTLNQRLKRQRPDLILSASVFAYARPSRLYRLQQDWETWAVTGAVDMVVLMSYAEDTQGLQDWLKPAISVTAPVLFLPGIALMRTTPTAVLDQVQAVRNSGLGSGYVLFAMSHLNGSLEPLLQQPSAPLPHRQPFQNALQRYQAQEREWLFLAQQGQLTISDRQTLQQVTAALTQLSRHPSEAHWQAARSALQALERELDGWQHPQPWHTLTRIPTWRARLKTLQEWLLYGARVSLQMPATALSQPLP
;
A
#
# COMPACT_ATOMS: atom_id res chain seq x y z
N MET A 1 -6.94 33.60 -12.07
CA MET A 1 -7.27 32.20 -11.85
C MET A 1 -6.16 31.25 -12.36
N ARG A 2 -4.91 31.39 -11.93
CA ARG A 2 -3.76 30.56 -12.38
C ARG A 2 -2.72 30.44 -11.27
N ARG A 3 -3.09 30.02 -10.04
CA ARG A 3 -2.14 29.83 -8.91
C ARG A 3 -2.54 28.74 -7.92
N LEU A 4 -3.25 27.70 -8.34
CA LEU A 4 -3.67 26.61 -7.45
C LEU A 4 -3.04 25.24 -7.76
N LEU A 5 -2.08 25.18 -8.68
CA LEU A 5 -1.51 23.89 -9.17
C LEU A 5 -0.18 23.48 -8.53
N SER A 6 0.29 24.15 -7.47
CA SER A 6 1.64 23.88 -6.93
C SER A 6 1.69 23.15 -5.57
N ILE A 7 0.61 22.56 -5.09
CA ILE A 7 0.51 22.18 -3.66
C ILE A 7 0.91 20.73 -3.35
N ILE A 8 1.10 19.87 -4.34
CA ILE A 8 1.33 18.42 -4.08
C ILE A 8 2.75 17.91 -4.41
N VAL A 9 3.63 18.80 -4.84
CA VAL A 9 4.94 18.45 -5.42
C VAL A 9 6.01 17.97 -4.42
N CYS A 10 5.77 18.00 -3.10
CA CYS A 10 6.86 17.80 -2.11
C CYS A 10 7.08 16.37 -1.57
N TRP A 11 6.40 15.35 -2.09
CA TRP A 11 6.64 13.96 -1.61
C TRP A 11 7.65 13.19 -2.47
N ALA A 12 7.86 13.57 -3.71
CA ALA A 12 8.73 12.85 -4.65
C ALA A 12 10.14 13.45 -4.83
N THR A 13 10.39 14.68 -4.36
CA THR A 13 11.66 15.37 -4.61
C THR A 13 12.57 15.53 -3.41
N LEU A 14 12.59 14.57 -2.46
CA LEU A 14 13.73 14.43 -1.56
C LEU A 14 14.80 13.64 -2.30
N ALA A 15 15.73 14.38 -2.91
CA ALA A 15 16.88 13.87 -3.61
C ALA A 15 17.58 12.75 -2.81
N VAL A 16 17.79 11.64 -3.46
CA VAL A 16 18.72 10.59 -3.04
C VAL A 16 20.11 11.23 -2.90
N PRO A 17 20.87 10.99 -1.83
CA PRO A 17 22.23 11.49 -1.72
C PRO A 17 23.07 11.02 -2.92
N PRO A 18 24.03 11.82 -3.45
CA PRO A 18 24.77 11.50 -4.67
C PRO A 18 25.55 10.17 -4.64
N ALA A 19 25.82 9.61 -3.46
CA ALA A 19 26.57 8.36 -3.29
C ALA A 19 25.78 7.08 -3.61
N LEU A 20 24.47 7.14 -3.83
CA LEU A 20 23.63 6.00 -4.25
C LEU A 20 23.02 6.20 -5.66
N ALA A 21 23.42 7.29 -6.35
CA ALA A 21 22.91 7.67 -7.67
C ALA A 21 23.81 7.18 -8.84
N GLN A 22 24.77 6.28 -8.60
CA GLN A 22 25.69 5.82 -9.65
C GLN A 22 25.19 4.62 -10.45
N GLU A 23 23.95 4.20 -10.29
CA GLU A 23 23.32 3.27 -11.23
C GLU A 23 22.01 3.86 -11.80
N GLY A 24 22.15 4.67 -12.83
CA GLY A 24 21.08 4.90 -13.83
C GLY A 24 20.06 6.01 -13.57
N GLY A 25 20.36 7.07 -12.80
CA GLY A 25 19.44 8.20 -12.61
C GLY A 25 19.54 9.25 -13.72
N ILE A 26 18.41 9.58 -14.35
CA ILE A 26 18.24 10.70 -15.32
C ILE A 26 18.12 12.03 -14.54
N PRO A 27 18.77 13.14 -14.95
CA PRO A 27 18.63 14.44 -14.31
C PRO A 27 17.23 15.02 -14.53
N LEU A 28 16.59 15.48 -13.44
CA LEU A 28 15.31 16.18 -13.44
C LEU A 28 15.55 17.68 -13.67
N ASP A 29 15.65 18.09 -14.91
CA ASP A 29 15.49 19.51 -15.29
C ASP A 29 14.89 19.60 -16.70
N SER A 30 13.56 19.73 -16.79
CA SER A 30 12.87 20.38 -17.92
C SER A 30 11.38 20.57 -17.62
N GLN A 31 10.96 21.80 -17.71
CA GLN A 31 9.59 22.29 -17.58
C GLN A 31 8.83 22.15 -18.91
N ASP A 32 8.41 20.96 -19.32
CA ASP A 32 7.35 20.83 -20.32
C ASP A 32 6.72 19.41 -20.31
N PRO A 33 5.44 19.24 -19.95
CA PRO A 33 4.81 17.93 -19.88
C PRO A 33 4.32 17.35 -21.22
N THR A 34 4.55 18.04 -22.35
CA THR A 34 4.00 17.62 -23.65
C THR A 34 4.97 16.94 -24.60
N ASN A 35 6.27 16.82 -24.26
CA ASN A 35 7.28 16.20 -25.12
C ASN A 35 8.19 15.24 -24.33
N LEU A 36 7.65 14.12 -23.84
CA LEU A 36 8.46 12.98 -23.45
C LEU A 36 8.86 12.14 -24.68
N VAL A 37 9.58 12.73 -25.58
CA VAL A 37 10.48 12.00 -26.47
C VAL A 37 11.74 11.73 -25.65
N LEU A 38 11.84 10.52 -25.09
CA LEU A 38 13.08 10.04 -24.48
C LEU A 38 14.19 10.22 -25.53
N PRO A 39 15.32 10.87 -25.20
CA PRO A 39 16.46 10.95 -26.13
C PRO A 39 16.84 9.53 -26.52
N ALA A 40 16.82 9.24 -27.81
CA ALA A 40 17.26 7.96 -28.35
C ALA A 40 18.73 7.74 -27.92
N ARG A 41 18.96 6.95 -26.85
CA ARG A 41 20.32 6.46 -26.55
C ARG A 41 20.79 5.66 -27.76
N PRO A 42 22.05 5.80 -28.18
CA PRO A 42 22.59 4.97 -29.26
C PRO A 42 22.38 3.51 -28.89
N ILE A 43 21.65 2.81 -29.73
CA ILE A 43 21.27 1.40 -29.52
C ILE A 43 22.55 0.58 -29.62
N PRO A 44 22.96 -0.18 -28.59
CA PRO A 44 24.06 -1.12 -28.74
C PRO A 44 23.72 -2.07 -29.89
N ARG A 45 24.66 -2.31 -30.80
CA ARG A 45 24.46 -3.21 -31.96
C ARG A 45 24.18 -4.67 -31.55
N SER A 46 24.49 -5.04 -30.31
CA SER A 46 24.17 -6.35 -29.72
C SER A 46 23.47 -6.20 -28.37
N LEU A 47 22.49 -7.06 -28.09
CA LEU A 47 21.85 -7.18 -26.79
C LEU A 47 22.65 -8.20 -25.94
N ASN A 48 23.06 -7.80 -24.74
CA ASN A 48 23.67 -8.74 -23.83
C ASN A 48 22.61 -9.67 -23.17
N PRO A 49 23.01 -10.82 -22.60
CA PRO A 49 22.07 -11.77 -21.99
C PRO A 49 21.23 -11.18 -20.85
N PHE A 50 21.71 -10.16 -20.13
CA PHE A 50 20.96 -9.48 -19.07
C PHE A 50 19.84 -8.63 -19.67
N GLN A 51 20.14 -7.87 -20.74
CA GLN A 51 19.14 -7.06 -21.42
C GLN A 51 18.02 -7.93 -22.02
N LEU A 52 18.38 -9.05 -22.66
CA LEU A 52 17.41 -10.00 -23.19
C LEU A 52 16.50 -10.57 -22.08
N ARG A 53 17.06 -11.02 -20.97
CA ARG A 53 16.27 -11.49 -19.83
C ARG A 53 15.33 -10.41 -19.30
N THR A 54 15.80 -9.16 -19.23
CA THR A 54 14.98 -8.01 -18.79
C THR A 54 13.82 -7.77 -19.75
N MET A 55 14.07 -7.75 -21.07
CA MET A 55 13.02 -7.58 -22.08
C MET A 55 11.98 -8.68 -22.00
N LYS A 56 12.41 -9.95 -21.91
CA LYS A 56 11.50 -11.10 -21.77
C LYS A 56 10.63 -10.99 -20.51
N ARG A 57 11.27 -10.66 -19.37
CA ARG A 57 10.55 -10.52 -18.11
C ARG A 57 9.52 -9.39 -18.18
N GLN A 58 9.90 -8.20 -18.63
CA GLN A 58 9.00 -7.04 -18.70
C GLN A 58 7.80 -7.30 -19.63
N LEU A 59 8.04 -7.83 -20.84
CA LEU A 59 6.96 -8.15 -21.75
C LEU A 59 6.08 -9.30 -21.21
N GLY A 60 6.69 -10.34 -20.66
CA GLY A 60 5.97 -11.47 -20.07
C GLY A 60 5.06 -11.06 -18.90
N GLU A 61 5.55 -10.20 -18.00
CA GLU A 61 4.76 -9.66 -16.89
C GLU A 61 3.58 -8.82 -17.39
N LEU A 62 3.77 -7.97 -18.43
CA LEU A 62 2.69 -7.20 -19.03
C LEU A 62 1.66 -8.10 -19.70
N VAL A 63 2.11 -9.09 -20.48
CA VAL A 63 1.26 -10.11 -21.08
C VAL A 63 0.39 -10.81 -20.03
N GLU A 64 0.97 -11.23 -18.90
CA GLU A 64 0.20 -11.90 -17.83
C GLU A 64 -0.81 -10.98 -17.15
N ARG A 65 -0.51 -9.68 -16.98
CA ARG A 65 -1.48 -8.72 -16.43
C ARG A 65 -2.67 -8.52 -17.37
N VAL A 66 -2.41 -8.28 -18.66
CA VAL A 66 -3.48 -8.13 -19.67
C VAL A 66 -4.29 -9.43 -19.81
N ARG A 67 -3.62 -10.58 -19.86
CA ARG A 67 -4.28 -11.89 -19.97
C ARG A 67 -5.19 -12.18 -18.80
N ALA A 68 -4.77 -11.87 -17.57
CA ALA A 68 -5.61 -12.10 -16.40
C ALA A 68 -6.96 -11.36 -16.49
N ILE A 69 -6.98 -10.18 -17.11
CA ILE A 69 -8.22 -9.42 -17.34
C ILE A 69 -9.02 -10.05 -18.50
N VAL A 70 -8.34 -10.40 -19.59
CA VAL A 70 -8.97 -11.01 -20.77
C VAL A 70 -9.65 -12.34 -20.43
N VAL A 71 -8.93 -13.25 -19.74
CA VAL A 71 -9.49 -14.55 -19.32
C VAL A 71 -10.74 -14.36 -18.46
N LEU A 72 -10.71 -13.42 -17.53
CA LEU A 72 -11.88 -13.14 -16.70
C LEU A 72 -13.06 -12.58 -17.50
N ALA A 73 -12.80 -11.69 -18.47
CA ALA A 73 -13.82 -11.16 -19.36
C ALA A 73 -14.44 -12.27 -20.22
N GLN A 74 -13.61 -13.17 -20.77
CA GLN A 74 -14.06 -14.33 -21.53
C GLN A 74 -14.92 -15.29 -20.71
N MET A 75 -14.54 -15.56 -19.45
CA MET A 75 -15.36 -16.36 -18.53
C MET A 75 -16.74 -15.74 -18.26
N GLN A 76 -16.90 -14.43 -18.53
CA GLN A 76 -18.16 -13.68 -18.38
C GLN A 76 -18.90 -13.47 -19.73
N GLY A 77 -18.41 -14.06 -20.82
CA GLY A 77 -18.99 -13.89 -22.15
C GLY A 77 -18.77 -12.50 -22.77
N GLN A 78 -17.76 -11.78 -22.31
CA GLN A 78 -17.43 -10.41 -22.76
C GLN A 78 -16.35 -10.38 -23.85
N ASP A 79 -16.29 -11.42 -24.70
CA ASP A 79 -15.24 -11.60 -25.72
C ASP A 79 -15.09 -10.39 -26.65
N ARG A 80 -16.21 -9.78 -27.06
CA ARG A 80 -16.18 -8.60 -27.96
C ARG A 80 -15.50 -7.39 -27.33
N GLN A 81 -15.60 -7.21 -26.02
CA GLN A 81 -15.02 -6.06 -25.31
C GLN A 81 -13.50 -6.16 -25.19
N VAL A 82 -12.96 -7.37 -25.31
CA VAL A 82 -11.52 -7.64 -25.16
C VAL A 82 -10.86 -8.12 -26.46
N ALA A 83 -11.55 -8.07 -27.60
CA ALA A 83 -11.04 -8.59 -28.88
C ALA A 83 -9.68 -7.95 -29.27
N GLY A 84 -9.54 -6.64 -29.19
CA GLY A 84 -8.27 -5.96 -29.47
C GLY A 84 -7.15 -6.35 -28.50
N ALA A 85 -7.49 -6.59 -27.22
CA ALA A 85 -6.52 -7.09 -26.25
C ALA A 85 -6.08 -8.52 -26.55
N VAL A 86 -6.99 -9.38 -27.06
CA VAL A 86 -6.67 -10.76 -27.50
C VAL A 86 -5.69 -10.73 -28.66
N GLU A 87 -5.90 -9.89 -29.67
CA GLU A 87 -4.99 -9.74 -30.80
C GLU A 87 -3.62 -9.22 -30.38
N ALA A 88 -3.59 -8.22 -29.50
CA ALA A 88 -2.35 -7.69 -28.93
C ALA A 88 -1.58 -8.75 -28.12
N LEU A 89 -2.29 -9.59 -27.36
CA LEU A 89 -1.70 -10.72 -26.63
C LEU A 89 -1.07 -11.74 -27.59
N GLN A 90 -1.77 -12.16 -28.65
CA GLN A 90 -1.26 -13.11 -29.63
C GLN A 90 0.02 -12.61 -30.30
N PHE A 91 0.05 -11.32 -30.67
CA PHE A 91 1.26 -10.70 -31.21
C PHE A 91 2.41 -10.69 -30.18
N ALA A 92 2.16 -10.27 -28.95
CA ALA A 92 3.18 -10.21 -27.89
C ALA A 92 3.73 -11.59 -27.53
N GLU A 93 2.89 -12.63 -27.56
CA GLU A 93 3.28 -14.02 -27.36
C GLU A 93 4.19 -14.54 -28.47
N THR A 94 3.87 -14.18 -29.71
CA THR A 94 4.72 -14.50 -30.87
C THR A 94 6.09 -13.87 -30.72
N VAL A 95 6.13 -12.59 -30.31
CA VAL A 95 7.39 -11.87 -30.05
C VAL A 95 8.19 -12.55 -28.94
N LEU A 96 7.55 -12.91 -27.82
CA LEU A 96 8.21 -13.61 -26.70
C LEU A 96 8.83 -14.95 -27.15
N GLY A 97 8.14 -15.70 -28.00
CA GLY A 97 8.61 -16.97 -28.54
C GLY A 97 9.80 -16.82 -29.51
N GLN A 98 9.90 -15.69 -30.21
CA GLN A 98 10.93 -15.46 -31.24
C GLN A 98 12.16 -14.71 -30.74
N LEU A 99 12.11 -14.06 -29.54
CA LEU A 99 13.20 -13.23 -29.04
C LEU A 99 14.56 -13.93 -29.02
N ASP A 100 14.64 -15.18 -28.55
CA ASP A 100 15.90 -15.95 -28.52
C ASP A 100 16.42 -16.24 -29.92
N GLY A 101 15.53 -16.58 -30.87
CA GLY A 101 15.88 -16.86 -32.26
C GLY A 101 16.48 -15.63 -32.95
N TRP A 102 15.87 -14.46 -32.80
CA TRP A 102 16.39 -13.21 -33.35
C TRP A 102 17.75 -12.83 -32.78
N ILE A 103 17.96 -13.02 -31.48
CA ILE A 103 19.26 -12.74 -30.86
C ILE A 103 20.33 -13.73 -31.33
N ALA A 104 19.98 -15.02 -31.45
CA ALA A 104 20.90 -16.04 -31.98
C ALA A 104 21.28 -15.77 -33.46
N ALA A 105 20.38 -15.13 -34.24
CA ALA A 105 20.59 -14.72 -35.62
C ALA A 105 21.25 -13.33 -35.77
N ASP A 106 21.75 -12.72 -34.68
CA ASP A 106 22.33 -11.37 -34.64
C ASP A 106 21.39 -10.25 -35.10
N GLN A 107 20.07 -10.43 -34.89
CA GLN A 107 19.00 -9.50 -35.26
C GLN A 107 18.52 -8.67 -34.06
N ALA A 108 19.42 -8.09 -33.29
CA ALA A 108 19.11 -7.37 -32.06
C ALA A 108 18.17 -6.15 -32.26
N GLU A 109 18.32 -5.43 -33.38
CA GLU A 109 17.44 -4.30 -33.73
C GLU A 109 16.01 -4.75 -34.01
N LEU A 110 15.84 -5.86 -34.76
CA LEU A 110 14.53 -6.46 -35.01
C LEU A 110 13.88 -6.92 -33.71
N ALA A 111 14.60 -7.64 -32.85
CA ALA A 111 14.11 -8.09 -31.56
C ALA A 111 13.59 -6.91 -30.71
N ARG A 112 14.35 -5.82 -30.67
CA ARG A 112 13.98 -4.61 -29.90
C ARG A 112 12.77 -3.89 -30.50
N SER A 113 12.73 -3.74 -31.83
CA SER A 113 11.61 -3.11 -32.53
C SER A 113 10.31 -3.89 -32.31
N GLN A 114 10.33 -5.21 -32.45
CA GLN A 114 9.18 -6.07 -32.22
C GLN A 114 8.72 -6.07 -30.76
N TRP A 115 9.66 -6.06 -29.82
CA TRP A 115 9.37 -5.95 -28.39
C TRP A 115 8.67 -4.62 -28.06
N LEU A 116 9.16 -3.49 -28.57
CA LEU A 116 8.52 -2.17 -28.41
C LEU A 116 7.12 -2.15 -29.02
N GLN A 117 6.96 -2.73 -30.23
CA GLN A 117 5.67 -2.81 -30.88
C GLN A 117 4.67 -3.64 -30.06
N ALA A 118 5.11 -4.77 -29.51
CA ALA A 118 4.27 -5.61 -28.66
C ALA A 118 3.80 -4.87 -27.40
N GLN A 119 4.71 -4.15 -26.75
CA GLN A 119 4.33 -3.32 -25.58
C GLN A 119 3.31 -2.25 -25.98
N ASN A 120 3.56 -1.52 -27.06
CA ASN A 120 2.66 -0.45 -27.53
C ASN A 120 1.26 -0.99 -27.83
N LEU A 121 1.16 -2.14 -28.52
CA LEU A 121 -0.14 -2.75 -28.83
C LEU A 121 -0.88 -3.18 -27.56
N LEU A 122 -0.19 -3.78 -26.59
CA LEU A 122 -0.79 -4.14 -25.30
C LEU A 122 -1.29 -2.91 -24.54
N TRP A 123 -0.52 -1.80 -24.55
CA TRP A 123 -0.93 -0.56 -23.87
C TRP A 123 -2.10 0.14 -24.57
N GLN A 124 -2.13 0.15 -25.90
CA GLN A 124 -3.22 0.75 -26.67
C GLN A 124 -4.53 -0.02 -26.52
N ASN A 125 -4.46 -1.34 -26.31
CA ASN A 125 -5.60 -2.24 -26.16
C ASN A 125 -5.76 -2.73 -24.70
N TYR A 126 -5.21 -1.99 -23.72
CA TYR A 126 -5.29 -2.41 -22.31
C TYR A 126 -6.77 -2.39 -21.87
N PRO A 127 -7.35 -3.54 -21.47
CA PRO A 127 -8.78 -3.59 -21.20
C PRO A 127 -9.10 -2.92 -19.86
N ALA A 128 -10.32 -2.40 -19.73
CA ALA A 128 -10.85 -2.01 -18.44
C ALA A 128 -10.83 -3.22 -17.48
N LEU A 129 -10.76 -2.95 -16.17
CA LEU A 129 -10.79 -4.04 -15.19
C LEU A 129 -12.12 -4.78 -15.32
N ALA A 130 -12.05 -6.08 -15.62
CA ALA A 130 -13.25 -6.90 -15.65
C ALA A 130 -13.92 -6.93 -14.27
N ALA A 131 -15.25 -6.85 -14.26
CA ALA A 131 -16.04 -6.84 -13.04
C ALA A 131 -15.77 -8.10 -12.19
N GLN A 132 -15.28 -7.94 -10.98
CA GLN A 132 -14.94 -9.03 -10.07
C GLN A 132 -15.62 -8.85 -8.73
N ALA A 133 -16.46 -9.81 -8.34
CA ALA A 133 -17.05 -9.87 -7.01
C ALA A 133 -16.18 -10.64 -6.00
N LYS A 134 -14.93 -11.00 -6.35
CA LYS A 134 -14.04 -11.74 -5.44
C LYS A 134 -13.56 -10.85 -4.29
N PRO A 135 -13.34 -11.44 -3.10
CA PRO A 135 -12.91 -10.71 -1.91
C PRO A 135 -11.61 -9.93 -2.16
N GLU A 136 -11.63 -8.64 -1.85
CA GLU A 136 -10.52 -7.71 -2.03
C GLU A 136 -10.77 -6.40 -1.28
N VAL A 137 -9.77 -5.85 -0.60
CA VAL A 137 -9.84 -4.48 -0.10
C VAL A 137 -9.60 -3.50 -1.25
N ARG A 138 -10.53 -2.59 -1.47
CA ARG A 138 -10.42 -1.48 -2.42
C ARG A 138 -10.59 -0.20 -1.65
N ALA A 139 -9.47 0.31 -1.13
CA ALA A 139 -9.50 1.47 -0.27
C ALA A 139 -9.16 2.75 -1.02
N MET A 140 -9.61 3.88 -0.46
CA MET A 140 -9.28 5.21 -0.96
C MET A 140 -9.06 6.17 0.20
N TRP A 141 -8.01 7.02 0.09
CA TRP A 141 -7.84 8.15 0.98
C TRP A 141 -8.76 9.30 0.56
N LEU A 142 -9.58 9.77 1.50
CA LEU A 142 -10.39 10.97 1.36
C LEU A 142 -9.71 12.11 2.13
N ASP A 143 -9.08 12.98 1.38
CA ASP A 143 -8.23 14.05 1.88
C ASP A 143 -9.04 15.24 2.45
N ARG A 144 -8.40 16.01 3.33
CA ARG A 144 -8.98 17.17 4.00
C ARG A 144 -9.48 18.23 3.03
N GLU A 145 -8.76 18.50 1.94
CA GLU A 145 -9.14 19.50 0.95
C GLU A 145 -10.50 19.17 0.35
N THR A 146 -10.72 17.91 0.02
CA THR A 146 -12.00 17.40 -0.49
C THR A 146 -13.11 17.53 0.56
N ILE A 147 -12.82 17.19 1.83
CA ILE A 147 -13.78 17.27 2.95
C ILE A 147 -14.18 18.74 3.20
N VAL A 148 -13.21 19.64 3.24
CA VAL A 148 -13.44 21.08 3.45
C VAL A 148 -14.25 21.69 2.29
N ALA A 149 -13.96 21.30 1.04
CA ALA A 149 -14.68 21.75 -0.13
C ALA A 149 -16.15 21.31 -0.13
N ALA A 150 -16.49 20.19 0.49
CA ALA A 150 -17.86 19.68 0.62
C ALA A 150 -18.75 20.58 1.51
N ARG A 151 -18.19 21.21 2.54
CA ARG A 151 -18.83 22.17 3.46
C ARG A 151 -20.01 21.62 4.29
N SER A 152 -20.56 20.47 3.97
CA SER A 152 -21.74 19.87 4.63
C SER A 152 -21.84 18.37 4.33
N GLU A 153 -22.73 17.67 5.05
CA GLU A 153 -23.09 16.29 4.72
C GLU A 153 -23.62 16.18 3.28
N ALA A 154 -24.50 17.09 2.84
CA ALA A 154 -25.02 17.08 1.46
C ALA A 154 -23.91 17.21 0.41
N GLY A 155 -22.86 17.97 0.69
CA GLY A 155 -21.71 18.09 -0.20
C GLY A 155 -20.82 16.86 -0.22
N LEU A 156 -20.81 16.03 0.85
CA LEU A 156 -20.12 14.76 0.88
C LEU A 156 -20.84 13.64 0.10
N VAL A 157 -22.18 13.72 -0.05
CA VAL A 157 -22.97 12.69 -0.75
C VAL A 157 -22.37 12.32 -2.12
N PRO A 158 -22.20 13.26 -3.08
CA PRO A 158 -21.68 12.92 -4.40
C PRO A 158 -20.25 12.37 -4.35
N ILE A 159 -19.43 12.73 -3.35
CA ILE A 159 -18.07 12.21 -3.17
C ILE A 159 -18.11 10.73 -2.81
N PHE A 160 -18.96 10.36 -1.85
CA PHE A 160 -19.15 8.97 -1.47
C PHE A 160 -19.81 8.13 -2.58
N ASP A 161 -20.72 8.71 -3.36
CA ASP A 161 -21.35 8.06 -4.52
C ASP A 161 -20.30 7.73 -5.59
N ARG A 162 -19.40 8.66 -5.90
CA ARG A 162 -18.29 8.45 -6.84
C ARG A 162 -17.32 7.36 -6.36
N MET A 163 -16.94 7.38 -5.08
CA MET A 163 -16.10 6.32 -4.50
C MET A 163 -16.79 4.95 -4.61
N ARG A 164 -18.08 4.88 -4.29
CA ARG A 164 -18.87 3.65 -4.40
C ARG A 164 -18.94 3.15 -5.85
N ALA A 165 -19.17 4.03 -6.80
CA ALA A 165 -19.19 3.70 -8.23
C ALA A 165 -17.83 3.19 -8.72
N ALA A 166 -16.73 3.73 -8.21
CA ALA A 166 -15.37 3.22 -8.47
C ALA A 166 -15.03 1.90 -7.73
N GLY A 167 -16.01 1.27 -7.08
CA GLY A 167 -15.84 -0.02 -6.40
C GLY A 167 -15.12 0.05 -5.05
N VAL A 168 -14.93 1.26 -4.48
CA VAL A 168 -14.34 1.44 -3.15
C VAL A 168 -15.23 0.81 -2.08
N ASN A 169 -14.64 0.04 -1.18
CA ASN A 169 -15.33 -0.61 -0.06
C ASN A 169 -14.74 -0.26 1.32
N LEU A 170 -13.66 0.56 1.34
CA LEU A 170 -13.05 1.08 2.54
C LEU A 170 -12.53 2.50 2.31
N VAL A 171 -12.84 3.44 3.22
CA VAL A 171 -12.43 4.85 3.12
C VAL A 171 -11.52 5.19 4.29
N PHE A 172 -10.32 5.72 4.00
CA PHE A 172 -9.46 6.38 4.97
C PHE A 172 -9.79 7.88 4.97
N LEU A 173 -10.58 8.33 5.95
CA LEU A 173 -11.05 9.72 6.09
C LEU A 173 -10.02 10.54 6.87
N GLU A 174 -9.45 11.60 6.29
CA GLU A 174 -8.49 12.47 6.97
C GLU A 174 -9.15 13.23 8.13
N THR A 175 -9.09 12.64 9.30
CA THR A 175 -9.84 13.05 10.50
C THR A 175 -9.05 13.94 11.44
N VAL A 176 -7.73 13.68 11.59
CA VAL A 176 -6.82 14.55 12.37
C VAL A 176 -5.63 14.91 11.50
N ASN A 177 -5.45 16.21 11.25
CA ASN A 177 -4.38 16.75 10.41
C ASN A 177 -3.80 17.99 11.06
N ALA A 178 -2.47 18.10 11.12
CA ALA A 178 -1.76 19.24 11.68
C ALA A 178 -2.19 19.60 13.13
N GLY A 179 -2.57 18.62 13.92
CA GLY A 179 -3.03 18.80 15.30
C GLY A 179 -4.49 19.24 15.44
N TYR A 180 -5.22 19.33 14.32
CA TYR A 180 -6.63 19.68 14.32
C TYR A 180 -7.50 18.48 13.92
N PRO A 181 -8.43 18.00 14.77
CA PRO A 181 -9.52 17.13 14.36
C PRO A 181 -10.54 17.91 13.50
N ILE A 182 -11.16 17.26 12.51
CA ILE A 182 -12.24 17.84 11.71
C ILE A 182 -13.59 17.83 12.44
N TYR A 183 -13.71 17.14 13.56
CA TYR A 183 -14.90 16.98 14.38
C TYR A 183 -14.78 17.76 15.70
N PRO A 184 -15.89 18.07 16.41
CA PRO A 184 -15.85 18.70 17.73
C PRO A 184 -15.27 17.77 18.79
N SER A 185 -13.95 17.88 19.04
CA SER A 185 -13.21 17.09 20.04
C SER A 185 -13.35 17.69 21.43
N ARG A 186 -13.33 16.81 22.45
CA ARG A 186 -13.23 17.18 23.87
C ARG A 186 -11.80 17.05 24.41
N VAL A 187 -10.89 16.51 23.59
CA VAL A 187 -9.48 16.23 23.94
C VAL A 187 -8.55 17.22 23.25
N ALA A 188 -8.74 17.46 21.95
CA ALA A 188 -7.88 18.37 21.19
C ALA A 188 -8.14 19.85 21.58
N PRO A 189 -7.09 20.70 21.57
CA PRO A 189 -7.23 22.11 21.92
C PRO A 189 -8.19 22.89 21.00
N ALA A 190 -8.34 22.49 19.73
CA ALA A 190 -9.22 23.15 18.77
C ALA A 190 -9.65 22.22 17.65
N GLN A 191 -10.91 22.34 17.21
CA GLN A 191 -11.38 21.79 15.94
C GLN A 191 -10.76 22.58 14.78
N ASN A 192 -10.59 21.92 13.63
CA ASN A 192 -10.12 22.56 12.40
C ASN A 192 -11.02 23.77 12.05
N PRO A 193 -10.47 24.99 11.95
CA PRO A 193 -11.26 26.18 11.67
C PRO A 193 -12.08 26.09 10.37
N LEU A 194 -11.61 25.33 9.39
CA LEU A 194 -12.28 25.17 8.08
C LEU A 194 -13.50 24.23 8.14
N THR A 195 -13.65 23.47 9.23
CA THR A 195 -14.81 22.57 9.47
C THR A 195 -15.65 23.00 10.67
N ARG A 196 -15.41 24.21 11.19
CA ARG A 196 -16.18 24.72 12.33
C ARG A 196 -17.67 24.85 11.99
N GLY A 197 -18.52 24.44 12.93
CA GLY A 197 -19.99 24.52 12.76
C GLY A 197 -20.66 23.24 12.27
N TRP A 198 -19.88 22.20 11.91
CA TRP A 198 -20.42 20.88 11.58
C TRP A 198 -19.46 19.75 11.97
N ASP A 199 -19.92 18.52 11.87
CA ASP A 199 -19.16 17.32 12.19
C ASP A 199 -18.98 16.44 10.95
N PRO A 200 -17.87 16.66 10.18
CA PRO A 200 -17.58 15.85 8.99
C PRO A 200 -17.39 14.37 9.28
N LEU A 201 -16.88 13.99 10.47
CA LEU A 201 -16.68 12.60 10.82
C LEU A 201 -18.03 11.88 11.02
N ALA A 202 -18.98 12.49 11.76
CA ALA A 202 -20.31 11.93 11.92
C ALA A 202 -21.03 11.76 10.57
N ALA A 203 -20.97 12.79 9.71
CA ALA A 203 -21.56 12.74 8.38
C ALA A 203 -20.94 11.62 7.52
N ALA A 204 -19.60 11.50 7.50
CA ALA A 204 -18.90 10.49 6.73
C ALA A 204 -19.21 9.05 7.22
N VAL A 205 -19.28 8.82 8.53
CA VAL A 205 -19.66 7.51 9.11
C VAL A 205 -21.06 7.10 8.62
N LYS A 206 -22.03 8.00 8.66
CA LYS A 206 -23.38 7.76 8.16
C LYS A 206 -23.37 7.41 6.66
N LEU A 207 -22.72 8.23 5.83
CA LEU A 207 -22.66 8.05 4.38
C LEU A 207 -21.93 6.77 3.95
N ALA A 208 -20.86 6.38 4.66
CA ALA A 208 -20.15 5.13 4.42
C ALA A 208 -21.05 3.92 4.74
N LYS A 209 -21.74 3.93 5.88
CA LYS A 209 -22.66 2.87 6.31
C LYS A 209 -23.80 2.68 5.32
N GLU A 210 -24.44 3.76 4.86
CA GLU A 210 -25.51 3.74 3.85
C GLU A 210 -25.04 3.09 2.52
N ARG A 211 -23.72 3.16 2.21
CA ARG A 211 -23.13 2.63 0.98
C ARG A 211 -22.39 1.31 1.17
N GLN A 212 -22.50 0.72 2.36
CA GLN A 212 -21.82 -0.54 2.70
C GLN A 212 -20.28 -0.46 2.50
N MET A 213 -19.72 0.68 2.87
CA MET A 213 -18.27 0.90 2.91
C MET A 213 -17.81 0.99 4.35
N GLU A 214 -16.64 0.44 4.67
CA GLU A 214 -15.99 0.70 5.94
C GLU A 214 -15.34 2.09 5.96
N LEU A 215 -15.32 2.69 7.14
CA LEU A 215 -14.69 3.98 7.36
C LEU A 215 -13.68 3.90 8.51
N HIS A 216 -12.41 4.20 8.17
CA HIS A 216 -11.33 4.31 9.12
C HIS A 216 -10.85 5.77 9.20
N PRO A 217 -11.02 6.47 10.31
CA PRO A 217 -10.41 7.78 10.54
C PRO A 217 -8.90 7.72 10.29
N TRP A 218 -8.43 8.53 9.35
CA TRP A 218 -7.00 8.72 9.06
C TRP A 218 -6.46 9.84 9.92
N VAL A 219 -5.47 9.52 10.75
CA VAL A 219 -4.92 10.44 11.74
C VAL A 219 -3.42 10.64 11.56
N TRP A 220 -2.99 11.88 11.54
CA TRP A 220 -1.57 12.22 11.66
C TRP A 220 -1.18 12.09 13.12
N VAL A 221 -0.30 11.11 13.44
CA VAL A 221 -0.01 10.75 14.82
C VAL A 221 0.94 11.78 15.45
N PHE A 222 2.20 11.81 15.03
CA PHE A 222 3.19 12.68 15.68
C PHE A 222 3.32 14.06 15.03
N VAL A 223 2.72 14.31 13.88
CA VAL A 223 2.71 15.62 13.22
C VAL A 223 1.54 16.45 13.73
N VAL A 224 1.83 17.60 14.34
CA VAL A 224 0.82 18.45 15.00
C VAL A 224 0.78 19.89 14.49
N GLY A 225 1.42 20.14 13.35
CA GLY A 225 1.39 21.43 12.65
C GLY A 225 1.77 21.24 11.17
N ASN A 226 1.49 22.27 10.35
CA ASN A 226 1.82 22.27 8.94
C ASN A 226 1.84 23.70 8.42
N GLN A 227 2.99 24.18 7.95
CA GLN A 227 3.15 25.55 7.44
C GLN A 227 2.20 25.88 6.28
N ARG A 228 1.89 24.90 5.40
CA ARG A 228 0.92 25.08 4.31
C ARG A 228 -0.49 25.25 4.86
N HIS A 229 -0.86 24.52 5.88
CA HIS A 229 -2.14 24.69 6.56
C HIS A 229 -2.22 26.04 7.26
N ASN A 230 -1.12 26.49 7.89
CA ASN A 230 -1.04 27.80 8.49
C ASN A 230 -1.37 28.91 7.48
N ALA A 231 -0.81 28.84 6.27
CA ALA A 231 -1.10 29.80 5.21
C ALA A 231 -2.59 29.82 4.83
N LEU A 232 -3.27 28.67 4.78
CA LEU A 232 -4.72 28.58 4.51
C LEU A 232 -5.56 29.23 5.63
N LEU A 233 -5.04 29.20 6.87
CA LEU A 233 -5.71 29.76 8.04
C LEU A 233 -5.29 31.21 8.34
N GLY A 234 -4.43 31.82 7.53
CA GLY A 234 -3.88 33.16 7.78
C GLY A 234 -2.94 33.21 9.01
N GLN A 235 -2.38 32.07 9.41
CA GLN A 235 -1.44 31.98 10.52
C GLN A 235 0.00 32.21 10.04
N PRO A 236 0.89 32.73 10.90
CA PRO A 236 2.31 32.88 10.58
C PRO A 236 2.96 31.53 10.21
N ALA A 237 3.95 31.52 9.31
CA ALA A 237 4.69 30.32 8.92
C ALA A 237 5.34 29.60 10.12
N GLY A 238 5.76 30.33 11.13
CA GLY A 238 6.33 29.80 12.38
C GLY A 238 5.32 29.26 13.39
N TYR A 239 4.02 29.32 13.12
CA TYR A 239 2.99 28.77 14.00
C TYR A 239 3.10 27.24 14.06
N LEU A 240 3.27 26.72 15.27
CA LEU A 240 3.54 25.28 15.49
C LEU A 240 2.29 24.39 15.55
N GLY A 241 1.11 24.99 15.37
CA GLY A 241 -0.17 24.29 15.51
C GLY A 241 -0.77 24.39 16.91
N PRO A 242 -2.03 23.99 17.09
CA PRO A 242 -2.78 24.20 18.33
C PRO A 242 -2.18 23.41 19.52
N VAL A 243 -1.65 22.21 19.27
CA VAL A 243 -1.11 21.34 20.33
C VAL A 243 0.18 21.91 20.91
N LEU A 244 1.14 22.29 20.07
CA LEU A 244 2.42 22.86 20.53
C LEU A 244 2.30 24.32 20.99
N THR A 245 1.20 25.00 20.67
CA THR A 245 0.88 26.29 21.28
C THR A 245 0.41 26.12 22.71
N ALA A 246 -0.38 25.07 22.99
CA ALA A 246 -0.85 24.74 24.34
C ALA A 246 0.25 24.07 25.21
N TYR A 247 1.11 23.25 24.58
CA TYR A 247 2.13 22.44 25.26
C TYR A 247 3.46 22.49 24.50
N PRO A 248 4.19 23.61 24.55
CA PRO A 248 5.43 23.81 23.77
C PRO A 248 6.57 22.86 24.19
N GLU A 249 6.56 22.34 25.39
CA GLU A 249 7.51 21.37 25.92
C GLU A 249 7.37 19.97 25.32
N TRP A 250 6.26 19.69 24.62
CA TRP A 250 6.06 18.42 23.91
C TRP A 250 6.72 18.39 22.53
N ALA A 251 7.38 19.47 22.11
CA ALA A 251 7.98 19.55 20.80
C ALA A 251 9.16 18.59 20.64
N ASN A 252 9.16 17.82 19.55
CA ASN A 252 10.38 17.19 19.08
C ASN A 252 11.35 18.25 18.55
N ARG A 253 12.64 17.99 18.67
CA ARG A 253 13.70 18.89 18.19
C ARG A 253 14.74 18.14 17.40
N ASP A 254 15.39 18.85 16.48
CA ASP A 254 16.60 18.34 15.86
C ASP A 254 17.83 18.51 16.79
N ASN A 255 18.97 18.00 16.36
CA ASN A 255 20.24 18.12 17.09
C ASN A 255 20.81 19.55 17.14
N ARG A 256 20.12 20.54 16.56
CA ARG A 256 20.43 21.98 16.58
C ARG A 256 19.39 22.78 17.35
N GLY A 257 18.36 22.10 17.90
CA GLY A 257 17.28 22.70 18.68
C GLY A 257 16.07 23.18 17.88
N ASN A 258 16.04 23.02 16.54
CA ASN A 258 14.90 23.46 15.73
C ASN A 258 13.70 22.55 15.95
N VAL A 259 12.49 23.14 16.06
CA VAL A 259 11.21 22.43 16.18
C VAL A 259 10.62 22.08 14.82
N ILE A 260 10.70 23.01 13.85
CA ILE A 260 10.32 22.73 12.46
C ILE A 260 11.58 22.24 11.73
N PRO A 261 11.56 21.00 11.23
CA PRO A 261 12.71 20.44 10.55
C PRO A 261 13.09 21.24 9.29
N PRO A 262 14.38 21.55 9.07
CA PRO A 262 14.82 22.16 7.83
C PRO A 262 14.34 21.37 6.62
N ARG A 263 13.78 22.06 5.62
CA ARG A 263 13.22 21.47 4.38
C ARG A 263 12.00 20.55 4.62
N GLN A 264 11.46 20.50 5.84
CA GLN A 264 10.21 19.86 6.18
C GLN A 264 9.32 20.93 6.84
N ASP A 265 8.07 21.00 6.44
CA ASP A 265 7.15 22.09 6.82
C ASP A 265 6.25 21.73 8.01
N LYS A 266 6.64 20.72 8.79
CA LYS A 266 5.80 20.11 9.84
C LYS A 266 6.54 19.94 11.16
N PRO A 267 6.08 20.54 12.26
CA PRO A 267 6.55 20.20 13.61
C PRO A 267 5.99 18.85 14.08
N PHE A 268 6.78 18.15 14.87
CA PHE A 268 6.44 16.85 15.43
C PHE A 268 6.39 16.92 16.96
N LEU A 269 5.60 16.04 17.57
CA LEU A 269 5.67 15.77 19.01
C LEU A 269 6.92 14.95 19.34
N ASP A 270 7.42 15.11 20.56
CA ASP A 270 8.48 14.29 21.13
C ASP A 270 7.94 12.87 21.42
N HIS A 271 8.43 11.89 20.66
CA HIS A 271 7.95 10.52 20.69
C HIS A 271 8.15 9.81 22.03
N GLY A 272 9.16 10.23 22.80
CA GLY A 272 9.42 9.72 24.14
C GLY A 272 8.68 10.49 25.23
N ASN A 273 7.98 11.58 24.94
CA ASN A 273 7.27 12.36 25.95
C ASN A 273 5.98 11.63 26.41
N PRO A 274 5.89 11.22 27.70
CA PRO A 274 4.74 10.44 28.18
C PRO A 274 3.42 11.21 28.11
N GLN A 275 3.44 12.52 28.34
CA GLN A 275 2.23 13.36 28.33
C GLN A 275 1.71 13.55 26.91
N ALA A 276 2.60 13.78 25.94
CA ALA A 276 2.24 13.86 24.53
C ALA A 276 1.67 12.54 24.01
N ARG A 277 2.26 11.41 24.43
CA ARG A 277 1.73 10.07 24.09
C ARG A 277 0.34 9.83 24.69
N GLU A 278 0.13 10.17 25.96
CA GLU A 278 -1.16 10.00 26.63
C GLU A 278 -2.24 10.89 25.99
N TYR A 279 -1.89 12.12 25.58
CA TYR A 279 -2.79 13.00 24.82
C TYR A 279 -3.25 12.32 23.51
N LEU A 280 -2.32 11.78 22.72
CA LEU A 280 -2.64 11.09 21.46
C LEU A 280 -3.52 9.85 21.69
N LEU A 281 -3.19 9.04 22.71
CA LEU A 281 -3.98 7.86 23.07
C LEU A 281 -5.42 8.25 23.42
N ARG A 282 -5.62 9.29 24.24
CA ARG A 282 -6.97 9.78 24.59
C ARG A 282 -7.72 10.36 23.38
N LEU A 283 -7.03 11.07 22.48
CA LEU A 283 -7.64 11.62 21.27
C LEU A 283 -8.15 10.50 20.35
N PHE A 284 -7.38 9.43 20.20
CA PHE A 284 -7.77 8.31 19.34
C PHE A 284 -8.83 7.41 20.02
N GLU A 285 -8.78 7.24 21.33
CA GLU A 285 -9.86 6.62 22.10
C GLU A 285 -11.16 7.40 21.97
N GLU A 286 -11.12 8.74 22.01
CA GLU A 286 -12.31 9.58 21.77
C GLU A 286 -12.96 9.29 20.42
N ILE A 287 -12.18 9.16 19.34
CA ILE A 287 -12.71 8.87 18.02
C ILE A 287 -13.47 7.54 18.02
N VAL A 288 -12.84 6.47 18.48
CA VAL A 288 -13.41 5.11 18.38
C VAL A 288 -14.55 4.84 19.37
N THR A 289 -14.66 5.64 20.41
CA THR A 289 -15.76 5.51 21.40
C THR A 289 -16.96 6.38 21.10
N ARG A 290 -16.77 7.52 20.41
CA ARG A 290 -17.87 8.44 20.06
C ARG A 290 -18.49 8.16 18.70
N TYR A 291 -17.77 7.50 17.81
CA TYR A 291 -18.23 7.26 16.44
C TYR A 291 -18.21 5.77 16.11
N GLU A 292 -19.20 5.31 15.35
CA GLU A 292 -19.30 3.92 14.88
C GLU A 292 -18.34 3.68 13.69
N VAL A 293 -17.05 3.90 13.91
CA VAL A 293 -16.00 3.67 12.91
C VAL A 293 -15.60 2.20 12.90
N ASP A 294 -15.13 1.70 11.76
CA ASP A 294 -14.73 0.31 11.56
C ASP A 294 -13.26 0.05 11.88
N GLY A 295 -12.45 1.10 11.89
CA GLY A 295 -11.03 1.04 12.17
C GLY A 295 -10.43 2.39 12.54
N LEU A 296 -9.10 2.42 12.66
CA LEU A 296 -8.29 3.63 12.80
C LEU A 296 -7.05 3.48 11.91
N HIS A 297 -6.72 4.51 11.13
CA HIS A 297 -5.61 4.52 10.19
C HIS A 297 -4.53 5.51 10.62
N LEU A 298 -3.35 5.00 10.99
CA LEU A 298 -2.23 5.78 11.49
C LEU A 298 -1.35 6.28 10.35
N ASP A 299 -1.09 7.58 10.29
CA ASP A 299 -0.10 8.18 9.42
C ASP A 299 0.88 9.02 10.23
N TYR A 300 2.03 9.37 9.65
CA TYR A 300 3.11 10.05 10.37
C TYR A 300 3.48 9.34 11.68
N ILE A 301 3.31 8.02 11.72
CA ILE A 301 3.74 7.13 12.80
C ILE A 301 5.24 6.82 12.64
N ARG A 302 6.05 7.86 12.78
CA ARG A 302 7.50 7.88 12.52
C ARG A 302 8.14 9.18 12.98
N TYR A 303 9.47 9.19 13.03
CA TYR A 303 10.23 10.43 13.15
C TYR A 303 10.27 11.23 11.83
N PRO A 304 10.65 12.53 11.88
CA PRO A 304 11.00 13.30 10.68
C PRO A 304 12.15 12.62 9.91
N PHE A 305 12.25 12.88 8.60
CA PHE A 305 13.36 12.35 7.82
C PHE A 305 14.72 12.81 8.33
N GLN A 306 15.58 11.86 8.69
CA GLN A 306 16.96 12.09 9.08
C GLN A 306 17.82 12.21 7.81
N SER A 307 18.51 13.33 7.59
CA SER A 307 19.36 13.53 6.41
C SER A 307 20.34 14.70 6.61
N GLY A 308 21.46 14.66 5.90
CA GLY A 308 22.40 15.79 5.82
C GLY A 308 22.98 16.23 7.17
N GLY A 309 23.23 15.31 8.11
CA GLY A 309 23.73 15.62 9.45
C GLY A 309 22.69 16.28 10.37
N VAL A 310 21.40 16.30 9.96
CA VAL A 310 20.27 16.72 10.80
C VAL A 310 19.56 15.47 11.31
N HIS A 311 19.53 15.33 12.62
CA HIS A 311 18.94 14.20 13.33
C HIS A 311 17.86 14.67 14.29
N TYR A 312 16.84 13.85 14.55
CA TYR A 312 15.69 14.19 15.38
C TYR A 312 15.54 13.21 16.53
N GLY A 313 14.72 13.62 17.51
CA GLY A 313 14.49 12.87 18.74
C GLY A 313 15.02 13.59 19.97
N TYR A 314 15.47 14.84 19.82
CA TYR A 314 16.09 15.60 20.89
C TYR A 314 15.10 16.50 21.65
N GLY A 315 13.83 16.11 21.73
CA GLY A 315 12.87 16.68 22.66
C GLY A 315 13.35 16.54 24.11
N SER A 316 12.95 17.46 24.97
CA SER A 316 13.45 17.52 26.37
C SER A 316 13.16 16.21 27.12
N ALA A 317 11.98 15.64 26.99
CA ALA A 317 11.61 14.40 27.65
C ALA A 317 12.40 13.19 27.11
N SER A 318 12.52 13.04 25.79
CA SER A 318 13.32 11.97 25.19
C SER A 318 14.79 12.00 25.64
N ARG A 319 15.41 13.19 25.66
CA ARG A 319 16.80 13.33 26.12
C ARG A 319 16.95 12.94 27.58
N GLN A 320 16.07 13.47 28.45
CA GLN A 320 16.12 13.19 29.87
C GLN A 320 15.93 11.71 30.17
N ILE A 321 14.93 11.05 29.55
CA ILE A 321 14.66 9.63 29.78
C ILE A 321 15.84 8.78 29.28
N TYR A 322 16.37 9.05 28.09
CA TYR A 322 17.52 8.30 27.57
C TYR A 322 18.76 8.47 28.45
N GLN A 323 19.05 9.70 28.92
CA GLN A 323 20.16 9.97 29.81
C GLN A 323 19.99 9.28 31.17
N GLN A 324 18.77 9.23 31.71
CA GLN A 324 18.50 8.50 32.96
C GLN A 324 18.71 6.99 32.80
N LEU A 325 18.37 6.41 31.63
CA LEU A 325 18.51 4.99 31.36
C LEU A 325 19.96 4.57 31.07
N THR A 326 20.75 5.44 30.43
CA THR A 326 22.05 5.06 29.88
C THR A 326 23.23 5.80 30.47
N GLY A 327 22.98 6.90 31.20
CA GLY A 327 24.01 7.85 31.67
C GLY A 327 24.52 8.79 30.56
N ILE A 328 24.04 8.70 29.32
CA ILE A 328 24.56 9.42 28.15
C ILE A 328 23.52 10.43 27.66
N ASP A 329 23.89 11.71 27.53
CA ASP A 329 23.08 12.68 26.80
C ASP A 329 23.21 12.41 25.30
N PRO A 330 22.10 12.07 24.56
CA PRO A 330 22.18 11.74 23.16
C PRO A 330 22.69 12.87 22.27
N LEU A 331 22.70 14.13 22.71
CA LEU A 331 23.33 15.24 21.97
C LEU A 331 24.86 15.09 21.84
N THR A 332 25.50 14.30 22.69
CA THR A 332 26.94 14.03 22.61
C THR A 332 27.27 12.93 21.62
N LEU A 333 26.26 12.21 21.12
CA LEU A 333 26.45 11.10 20.19
C LEU A 333 26.51 11.57 18.74
N SER A 334 27.32 10.86 17.95
CA SER A 334 27.46 11.09 16.51
C SER A 334 27.34 9.77 15.73
N PRO A 335 26.84 9.80 14.49
CA PRO A 335 26.87 8.63 13.61
C PRO A 335 28.26 8.01 13.52
N GLY A 336 28.34 6.67 13.62
CA GLY A 336 29.61 5.93 13.63
C GLY A 336 30.12 5.53 15.01
N GLN A 337 29.59 6.12 16.09
CA GLN A 337 29.85 5.65 17.44
C GLN A 337 28.96 4.42 17.77
N PRO A 338 29.43 3.43 18.55
CA PRO A 338 28.61 2.25 18.91
C PRO A 338 27.29 2.64 19.61
N GLU A 339 27.32 3.64 20.48
CA GLU A 339 26.17 4.13 21.25
C GLU A 339 25.11 4.80 20.34
N TRP A 340 25.50 5.25 19.13
CA TRP A 340 24.55 5.81 18.16
C TRP A 340 23.50 4.81 17.71
N GLN A 341 23.89 3.53 17.56
CA GLN A 341 22.92 2.49 17.24
C GLN A 341 21.90 2.30 18.38
N HIS A 342 22.37 2.27 19.64
CA HIS A 342 21.49 2.18 20.80
C HIS A 342 20.50 3.33 20.87
N TRP A 343 20.95 4.58 20.55
CA TRP A 343 20.06 5.73 20.46
C TRP A 343 19.03 5.59 19.34
N THR A 344 19.44 5.05 18.20
CA THR A 344 18.54 4.79 17.06
C THR A 344 17.52 3.71 17.40
N ASP A 345 17.93 2.64 18.04
CA ASP A 345 17.05 1.55 18.47
C ASP A 345 16.06 2.03 19.55
N TRP A 346 16.52 2.83 20.52
CA TRP A 346 15.64 3.41 21.52
C TRP A 346 14.56 4.28 20.89
N ARG A 347 14.91 5.16 19.93
CA ARG A 347 13.92 5.97 19.20
C ARG A 347 12.93 5.11 18.43
N THR A 348 13.41 4.06 17.77
CA THR A 348 12.56 3.10 17.04
C THR A 348 11.59 2.41 18.01
N GLN A 349 12.07 2.05 19.20
CA GLN A 349 11.24 1.42 20.22
C GLN A 349 10.15 2.36 20.73
N GLN A 350 10.40 3.70 20.84
CA GLN A 350 9.37 4.65 21.24
C GLN A 350 8.16 4.63 20.30
N VAL A 351 8.39 4.52 18.99
CA VAL A 351 7.32 4.41 18.00
C VAL A 351 6.59 3.07 18.11
N THR A 352 7.34 1.97 18.23
CA THR A 352 6.78 0.61 18.37
C THR A 352 5.94 0.47 19.64
N ASP A 353 6.43 0.99 20.77
CA ASP A 353 5.70 0.98 22.05
C ASP A 353 4.41 1.78 21.98
N PHE A 354 4.42 2.91 21.25
CA PHE A 354 3.20 3.69 21.06
C PHE A 354 2.16 2.89 20.27
N VAL A 355 2.54 2.28 19.14
CA VAL A 355 1.63 1.46 18.30
C VAL A 355 1.07 0.29 19.10
N THR A 356 1.93 -0.42 19.84
CA THR A 356 1.54 -1.56 20.68
C THR A 356 0.56 -1.14 21.79
N THR A 357 0.88 -0.04 22.50
CA THR A 357 0.02 0.48 23.57
C THR A 357 -1.33 0.92 23.03
N LEU A 358 -1.34 1.63 21.89
CA LEU A 358 -2.58 2.04 21.23
C LEU A 358 -3.44 0.84 20.84
N ASN A 359 -2.86 -0.15 20.17
CA ASN A 359 -3.56 -1.38 19.80
C ASN A 359 -4.22 -2.03 21.03
N GLN A 360 -3.45 -2.23 22.10
CA GLN A 360 -3.95 -2.85 23.33
C GLN A 360 -5.10 -2.05 23.97
N ARG A 361 -5.02 -0.71 23.98
CA ARG A 361 -6.11 0.14 24.51
C ARG A 361 -7.36 0.06 23.66
N LEU A 362 -7.22 0.17 22.33
CA LEU A 362 -8.36 0.16 21.42
C LEU A 362 -9.03 -1.22 21.37
N LYS A 363 -8.26 -2.30 21.29
CA LYS A 363 -8.78 -3.68 21.26
C LYS A 363 -9.48 -4.10 22.56
N ARG A 364 -9.13 -3.53 23.69
CA ARG A 364 -9.88 -3.75 24.95
C ARG A 364 -11.29 -3.16 24.91
N GLN A 365 -11.48 -2.05 24.20
CA GLN A 365 -12.77 -1.37 24.09
C GLN A 365 -13.57 -1.87 22.88
N ARG A 366 -12.90 -2.10 21.77
CA ARG A 366 -13.43 -2.51 20.48
C ARG A 366 -12.58 -3.63 19.89
N PRO A 367 -12.80 -4.90 20.29
CA PRO A 367 -12.02 -6.04 19.80
C PRO A 367 -12.06 -6.21 18.27
N ASP A 368 -13.16 -5.80 17.64
CA ASP A 368 -13.44 -5.84 16.21
C ASP A 368 -12.81 -4.70 15.40
N LEU A 369 -12.30 -3.66 16.09
CA LEU A 369 -11.73 -2.47 15.45
C LEU A 369 -10.46 -2.82 14.67
N ILE A 370 -10.35 -2.36 13.44
CA ILE A 370 -9.16 -2.56 12.60
C ILE A 370 -8.16 -1.44 12.83
N LEU A 371 -6.93 -1.77 13.22
CA LEU A 371 -5.83 -0.81 13.31
C LEU A 371 -4.91 -0.97 12.09
N SER A 372 -4.74 0.09 11.31
CA SER A 372 -3.88 0.11 10.13
C SER A 372 -2.87 1.24 10.19
N ALA A 373 -1.76 1.11 9.47
CA ALA A 373 -0.73 2.15 9.44
C ALA A 373 -0.19 2.40 8.02
N SER A 374 -0.10 3.67 7.63
CA SER A 374 0.65 4.11 6.45
C SER A 374 2.15 4.04 6.74
N VAL A 375 2.88 3.31 5.90
CA VAL A 375 4.30 3.08 6.10
C VAL A 375 5.10 3.28 4.81
N PHE A 376 6.37 3.64 4.96
CA PHE A 376 7.28 3.72 3.83
C PHE A 376 7.71 2.31 3.39
N ALA A 377 7.69 2.08 2.09
CA ALA A 377 8.09 0.81 1.47
C ALA A 377 9.61 0.64 1.30
N TYR A 378 10.43 1.50 1.94
CA TYR A 378 11.89 1.37 1.93
C TYR A 378 12.34 0.06 2.57
N ALA A 379 13.49 -0.45 2.12
CA ALA A 379 14.18 -1.55 2.80
C ALA A 379 14.41 -1.23 4.28
N ARG A 380 14.23 -2.23 5.16
CA ARG A 380 14.23 -2.07 6.62
C ARG A 380 15.42 -1.28 7.17
N PRO A 381 16.70 -1.56 6.80
CA PRO A 381 17.83 -0.80 7.35
C PRO A 381 17.75 0.70 7.02
N SER A 382 17.42 1.05 5.77
CA SER A 382 17.26 2.45 5.34
C SER A 382 16.12 3.15 6.07
N ARG A 383 15.00 2.46 6.28
CA ARG A 383 13.83 3.02 6.96
C ARG A 383 14.08 3.22 8.44
N LEU A 384 14.70 2.25 9.13
CA LEU A 384 15.05 2.39 10.55
C LEU A 384 16.02 3.55 10.78
N TYR A 385 17.03 3.69 9.92
CA TYR A 385 17.97 4.81 10.01
C TYR A 385 17.31 6.17 9.75
N ARG A 386 16.46 6.26 8.72
CA ARG A 386 15.90 7.54 8.25
C ARG A 386 14.64 7.98 8.96
N LEU A 387 13.84 7.05 9.49
CA LEU A 387 12.46 7.31 9.94
C LEU A 387 12.12 6.65 11.28
N GLN A 388 12.94 5.73 11.79
CA GLN A 388 12.65 4.91 12.97
C GLN A 388 11.25 4.26 12.91
N GLN A 389 10.88 3.73 11.73
CA GLN A 389 9.58 3.10 11.48
C GLN A 389 9.77 1.60 11.25
N ASP A 390 9.51 0.76 12.25
CA ASP A 390 9.71 -0.70 12.22
C ASP A 390 8.40 -1.47 12.04
N TRP A 391 7.78 -1.28 10.88
CA TRP A 391 6.50 -1.90 10.58
C TRP A 391 6.57 -3.43 10.45
N GLU A 392 7.72 -4.03 10.15
CA GLU A 392 7.90 -5.48 10.19
C GLU A 392 7.65 -6.02 11.59
N THR A 393 8.21 -5.38 12.62
CA THR A 393 7.95 -5.75 14.00
C THR A 393 6.46 -5.61 14.35
N TRP A 394 5.80 -4.53 13.91
CA TRP A 394 4.35 -4.36 14.14
C TRP A 394 3.53 -5.45 13.46
N ALA A 395 3.91 -5.87 12.25
CA ALA A 395 3.25 -6.92 11.50
C ALA A 395 3.43 -8.29 12.18
N VAL A 396 4.67 -8.66 12.52
CA VAL A 396 5.01 -9.94 13.14
C VAL A 396 4.40 -10.11 14.53
N THR A 397 4.31 -9.02 15.29
CA THR A 397 3.69 -9.04 16.63
C THR A 397 2.17 -8.86 16.62
N GLY A 398 1.58 -8.54 15.47
CA GLY A 398 0.16 -8.25 15.35
C GLY A 398 -0.25 -6.94 16.02
N ALA A 399 0.69 -6.01 16.18
CA ALA A 399 0.42 -4.67 16.72
C ALA A 399 -0.42 -3.81 15.78
N VAL A 400 -0.55 -4.21 14.52
CA VAL A 400 -1.50 -3.67 13.53
C VAL A 400 -2.24 -4.82 12.85
N ASP A 401 -3.39 -4.52 12.24
CA ASP A 401 -4.16 -5.48 11.43
C ASP A 401 -3.82 -5.36 9.94
N MET A 402 -3.49 -4.14 9.49
CA MET A 402 -3.12 -3.85 8.10
C MET A 402 -1.91 -2.95 8.02
N VAL A 403 -1.00 -3.27 7.12
CA VAL A 403 0.16 -2.45 6.73
C VAL A 403 -0.13 -1.85 5.37
N VAL A 404 -0.29 -0.53 5.30
CA VAL A 404 -0.57 0.19 4.07
C VAL A 404 0.72 0.80 3.56
N LEU A 405 1.26 0.23 2.48
CA LEU A 405 2.53 0.64 1.89
C LEU A 405 2.34 1.91 1.05
N MET A 406 3.04 2.99 1.36
CA MET A 406 3.13 4.16 0.49
C MET A 406 4.09 3.86 -0.69
N SER A 407 3.64 2.98 -1.59
CA SER A 407 4.39 2.47 -2.75
C SER A 407 4.10 3.29 -4.02
N TYR A 408 4.07 4.62 -3.87
CA TYR A 408 3.72 5.55 -4.94
C TYR A 408 4.77 5.56 -6.04
N ALA A 409 4.42 5.05 -7.21
CA ALA A 409 5.28 4.96 -8.38
C ALA A 409 4.56 5.51 -9.61
N GLU A 410 5.32 6.07 -10.55
CA GLU A 410 4.78 6.59 -11.82
C GLU A 410 4.48 5.45 -12.81
N ASP A 411 5.16 4.32 -12.66
CA ASP A 411 4.98 3.13 -13.49
C ASP A 411 4.89 1.83 -12.66
N THR A 412 4.52 0.76 -13.32
CA THR A 412 4.29 -0.55 -12.68
C THR A 412 5.61 -1.20 -12.24
N GLN A 413 6.72 -0.99 -12.93
CA GLN A 413 8.01 -1.53 -12.53
C GLN A 413 8.48 -0.90 -11.21
N GLY A 414 8.36 0.42 -11.08
CA GLY A 414 8.65 1.14 -9.84
C GLY A 414 7.76 0.66 -8.69
N LEU A 415 6.46 0.43 -8.94
CA LEU A 415 5.58 -0.16 -7.94
C LEU A 415 6.08 -1.53 -7.48
N GLN A 416 6.38 -2.43 -8.42
CA GLN A 416 6.88 -3.78 -8.10
C GLN A 416 8.19 -3.73 -7.29
N ASP A 417 9.08 -2.79 -7.59
CA ASP A 417 10.33 -2.60 -6.84
C ASP A 417 10.05 -2.15 -5.40
N TRP A 418 9.09 -1.25 -5.19
CA TRP A 418 8.65 -0.84 -3.85
C TRP A 418 8.01 -1.97 -3.04
N LEU A 419 7.39 -2.96 -3.68
CA LEU A 419 6.73 -4.06 -2.97
C LEU A 419 7.70 -5.15 -2.49
N LYS A 420 8.90 -5.25 -3.07
CA LYS A 420 9.88 -6.31 -2.75
C LYS A 420 10.16 -6.50 -1.25
N PRO A 421 10.38 -5.45 -0.45
CA PRO A 421 10.60 -5.62 0.99
C PRO A 421 9.43 -6.29 1.72
N ALA A 422 8.18 -5.93 1.37
CA ALA A 422 6.99 -6.47 2.00
C ALA A 422 6.69 -7.91 1.54
N ILE A 423 6.96 -8.24 0.27
CA ILE A 423 6.77 -9.59 -0.26
C ILE A 423 7.61 -10.62 0.51
N SER A 424 8.76 -10.25 1.06
CA SER A 424 9.62 -11.15 1.84
C SER A 424 9.17 -11.35 3.29
N VAL A 425 8.19 -10.58 3.77
CA VAL A 425 7.68 -10.69 5.15
C VAL A 425 6.54 -11.71 5.22
N THR A 426 6.62 -12.63 6.17
CA THR A 426 5.52 -13.50 6.55
C THR A 426 4.97 -13.04 7.89
N ALA A 427 3.73 -12.57 7.91
CA ALA A 427 3.10 -12.03 9.12
C ALA A 427 1.58 -12.19 9.07
N PRO A 428 0.89 -12.31 10.22
CA PRO A 428 -0.56 -12.48 10.29
C PRO A 428 -1.30 -11.13 10.18
N VAL A 429 -0.98 -10.34 9.15
CA VAL A 429 -1.58 -9.04 8.84
C VAL A 429 -1.91 -8.97 7.35
N LEU A 430 -2.72 -7.99 6.94
CA LEU A 430 -2.96 -7.73 5.53
C LEU A 430 -2.02 -6.61 5.03
N PHE A 431 -1.34 -6.85 3.93
CA PHE A 431 -0.57 -5.83 3.23
C PHE A 431 -1.40 -5.22 2.12
N LEU A 432 -1.44 -3.89 2.09
CA LEU A 432 -2.21 -3.11 1.11
C LEU A 432 -1.28 -2.11 0.41
N PRO A 433 -0.85 -2.39 -0.83
CA PRO A 433 -0.09 -1.43 -1.63
C PRO A 433 -0.88 -0.17 -1.94
N GLY A 434 -0.27 1.01 -1.71
CA GLY A 434 -0.78 2.30 -2.09
C GLY A 434 -0.39 2.67 -3.51
N ILE A 435 -1.36 3.08 -4.32
CA ILE A 435 -1.22 3.51 -5.71
C ILE A 435 -1.54 5.00 -5.79
N ALA A 436 -0.60 5.79 -6.33
CA ALA A 436 -0.82 7.21 -6.54
C ALA A 436 -1.67 7.47 -7.80
N LEU A 437 -2.71 8.29 -7.68
CA LEU A 437 -3.51 8.73 -8.83
C LEU A 437 -2.94 9.99 -9.48
N MET A 438 -2.13 10.76 -8.73
CA MET A 438 -1.45 11.92 -9.25
C MET A 438 -0.31 11.51 -10.20
N ARG A 439 -0.13 12.19 -11.32
CA ARG A 439 0.95 11.96 -12.30
C ARG A 439 0.97 10.55 -12.92
N THR A 440 -0.10 9.78 -12.74
CA THR A 440 -0.23 8.43 -13.30
C THR A 440 -1.35 8.42 -14.32
N THR A 441 -1.11 7.83 -15.49
CA THR A 441 -2.17 7.71 -16.50
C THR A 441 -3.23 6.69 -16.06
N PRO A 442 -4.49 6.82 -16.50
CA PRO A 442 -5.53 5.85 -16.17
C PRO A 442 -5.13 4.40 -16.46
N THR A 443 -4.54 4.13 -17.61
CA THR A 443 -4.07 2.78 -17.98
C THR A 443 -2.97 2.28 -17.06
N ALA A 444 -2.03 3.15 -16.65
CA ALA A 444 -0.98 2.76 -15.69
C ALA A 444 -1.57 2.45 -14.30
N VAL A 445 -2.62 3.15 -13.86
CA VAL A 445 -3.34 2.80 -12.62
C VAL A 445 -3.96 1.41 -12.73
N LEU A 446 -4.62 1.07 -13.84
CA LEU A 446 -5.19 -0.27 -14.06
C LEU A 446 -4.11 -1.35 -14.06
N ASP A 447 -2.98 -1.09 -14.69
CA ASP A 447 -1.86 -2.03 -14.73
C ASP A 447 -1.24 -2.23 -13.34
N GLN A 448 -1.09 -1.16 -12.57
CA GLN A 448 -0.62 -1.22 -11.18
C GLN A 448 -1.60 -2.02 -10.30
N VAL A 449 -2.91 -1.80 -10.41
CA VAL A 449 -3.93 -2.61 -9.73
C VAL A 449 -3.80 -4.08 -10.08
N GLN A 450 -3.64 -4.41 -11.37
CA GLN A 450 -3.48 -5.79 -11.80
C GLN A 450 -2.14 -6.38 -11.34
N ALA A 451 -1.07 -5.60 -11.30
CA ALA A 451 0.21 -6.03 -10.76
C ALA A 451 0.12 -6.38 -9.26
N VAL A 452 -0.61 -5.57 -8.47
CA VAL A 452 -0.90 -5.89 -7.06
C VAL A 452 -1.69 -7.21 -6.94
N ARG A 453 -2.72 -7.41 -7.75
CA ARG A 453 -3.52 -8.65 -7.78
C ARG A 453 -2.70 -9.89 -8.14
N ASN A 454 -1.66 -9.71 -8.95
CA ASN A 454 -0.75 -10.77 -9.38
C ASN A 454 0.46 -10.95 -8.44
N SER A 455 0.62 -10.09 -7.43
CA SER A 455 1.69 -10.18 -6.43
C SER A 455 1.27 -11.05 -5.24
N GLY A 456 2.23 -11.41 -4.40
CA GLY A 456 1.98 -12.06 -3.11
C GLY A 456 1.32 -11.14 -2.07
N LEU A 457 1.06 -9.87 -2.39
CA LEU A 457 0.38 -8.89 -1.54
C LEU A 457 -1.02 -8.55 -2.07
N GLY A 458 -1.66 -9.49 -2.74
CA GLY A 458 -2.94 -9.29 -3.44
C GLY A 458 -4.17 -9.20 -2.53
N SER A 459 -4.04 -8.85 -1.24
CA SER A 459 -5.18 -8.65 -0.33
C SER A 459 -6.06 -7.47 -0.72
N GLY A 460 -5.50 -6.51 -1.44
CA GLY A 460 -6.18 -5.32 -1.94
C GLY A 460 -5.19 -4.21 -2.25
N TYR A 461 -5.72 -3.03 -2.48
CA TYR A 461 -4.95 -1.82 -2.79
C TYR A 461 -5.61 -0.58 -2.20
N VAL A 462 -4.85 0.51 -2.11
CA VAL A 462 -5.34 1.81 -1.64
C VAL A 462 -5.01 2.89 -2.66
N LEU A 463 -6.00 3.65 -3.10
CA LEU A 463 -5.84 4.73 -4.08
C LEU A 463 -5.58 6.08 -3.36
N PHE A 464 -4.51 6.77 -3.71
CA PHE A 464 -4.16 8.08 -3.17
C PHE A 464 -4.28 9.16 -4.25
N ALA A 465 -5.28 10.02 -4.22
CA ALA A 465 -6.37 10.17 -3.27
C ALA A 465 -7.64 10.58 -4.04
N MET A 466 -8.78 10.74 -3.32
CA MET A 466 -10.07 11.14 -3.92
C MET A 466 -9.98 12.43 -4.72
N SER A 467 -9.17 13.43 -4.28
CA SER A 467 -8.93 14.68 -5.00
C SER A 467 -8.33 14.47 -6.41
N HIS A 468 -7.77 13.32 -6.70
CA HIS A 468 -7.17 12.96 -7.99
C HIS A 468 -8.00 11.96 -8.80
N LEU A 469 -9.11 11.47 -8.26
CA LEU A 469 -10.06 10.65 -9.00
C LEU A 469 -10.77 11.55 -10.04
N ASN A 470 -10.57 11.27 -11.31
CA ASN A 470 -11.08 12.09 -12.42
C ASN A 470 -11.99 11.29 -13.35
N GLY A 471 -12.73 12.02 -14.21
CA GLY A 471 -13.71 11.43 -15.10
C GLY A 471 -13.17 10.44 -16.15
N SER A 472 -11.87 10.43 -16.42
CA SER A 472 -11.26 9.45 -17.33
C SER A 472 -10.92 8.14 -16.63
N LEU A 473 -10.64 8.17 -15.31
CA LEU A 473 -10.30 6.99 -14.54
C LEU A 473 -11.54 6.32 -13.91
N GLU A 474 -12.53 7.10 -13.49
CA GLU A 474 -13.73 6.59 -12.80
C GLU A 474 -14.45 5.45 -13.55
N PRO A 475 -14.74 5.57 -14.87
CA PRO A 475 -15.41 4.49 -15.62
C PRO A 475 -14.59 3.20 -15.67
N LEU A 476 -13.25 3.33 -15.67
CA LEU A 476 -12.34 2.19 -15.77
C LEU A 476 -12.20 1.42 -14.44
N LEU A 477 -12.49 2.07 -13.32
CA LEU A 477 -12.47 1.47 -11.97
C LEU A 477 -13.82 0.87 -11.57
N GLN A 478 -14.88 1.07 -12.35
CA GLN A 478 -16.22 0.58 -12.02
C GLN A 478 -16.22 -0.93 -11.80
N GLN A 479 -16.58 -1.34 -10.60
CA GLN A 479 -16.64 -2.76 -10.21
C GLN A 479 -17.76 -2.97 -9.17
N PRO A 480 -18.37 -4.17 -9.14
CA PRO A 480 -19.32 -4.51 -8.09
C PRO A 480 -18.62 -4.50 -6.71
N SER A 481 -19.40 -4.31 -5.66
CA SER A 481 -18.87 -4.42 -4.29
C SER A 481 -18.19 -5.77 -4.07
N ALA A 482 -17.07 -5.74 -3.37
CA ALA A 482 -16.34 -6.95 -3.00
C ALA A 482 -16.38 -7.14 -1.48
N PRO A 483 -16.49 -8.41 -1.00
CA PRO A 483 -16.33 -8.71 0.40
C PRO A 483 -14.94 -8.30 0.91
N LEU A 484 -14.88 -7.84 2.15
CA LEU A 484 -13.64 -7.42 2.79
C LEU A 484 -12.96 -8.64 3.44
N PRO A 485 -11.72 -8.99 3.03
CA PRO A 485 -11.04 -10.20 3.47
C PRO A 485 -10.91 -10.32 4.99
N HIS A 486 -10.69 -9.20 5.68
CA HIS A 486 -10.45 -9.18 7.13
C HIS A 486 -11.70 -9.47 7.98
N ARG A 487 -12.92 -9.34 7.43
CA ARG A 487 -14.15 -9.58 8.20
C ARG A 487 -14.50 -11.07 8.33
N GLN A 488 -14.22 -11.85 7.30
CA GLN A 488 -14.46 -13.30 7.29
C GLN A 488 -13.30 -14.01 6.56
N PRO A 489 -12.09 -14.03 7.14
CA PRO A 489 -10.88 -14.39 6.43
C PRO A 489 -10.91 -15.79 5.83
N PHE A 490 -11.44 -16.79 6.53
CA PHE A 490 -11.50 -18.16 6.03
C PHE A 490 -12.54 -18.35 4.93
N GLN A 491 -13.72 -17.73 5.06
CA GLN A 491 -14.75 -17.77 4.02
C GLN A 491 -14.29 -17.04 2.77
N ASN A 492 -13.65 -15.89 2.95
CA ASN A 492 -13.13 -15.09 1.84
C ASN A 492 -11.95 -15.80 1.15
N ALA A 493 -11.09 -16.51 1.88
CA ALA A 493 -10.05 -17.35 1.31
C ALA A 493 -10.63 -18.46 0.44
N LEU A 494 -11.69 -19.14 0.90
CA LEU A 494 -12.40 -20.15 0.09
C LEU A 494 -12.97 -19.54 -1.20
N GLN A 495 -13.67 -18.40 -1.11
CA GLN A 495 -14.26 -17.75 -2.28
C GLN A 495 -13.19 -17.31 -3.29
N ARG A 496 -12.07 -16.78 -2.80
CA ARG A 496 -10.95 -16.37 -3.66
C ARG A 496 -10.27 -17.57 -4.33
N TYR A 497 -10.07 -18.65 -3.58
CA TYR A 497 -9.55 -19.90 -4.13
C TYR A 497 -10.46 -20.46 -5.21
N GLN A 498 -11.76 -20.55 -4.96
CA GLN A 498 -12.75 -21.04 -5.93
C GLN A 498 -12.79 -20.20 -7.22
N ALA A 499 -12.59 -18.88 -7.11
CA ALA A 499 -12.46 -18.02 -8.27
C ALA A 499 -11.21 -18.36 -9.10
N GLN A 500 -10.09 -18.64 -8.43
CA GLN A 500 -8.84 -19.05 -9.05
C GLN A 500 -8.93 -20.45 -9.66
N GLU A 501 -9.56 -21.40 -8.97
CA GLU A 501 -9.81 -22.76 -9.47
C GLU A 501 -10.65 -22.74 -10.75
N ARG A 502 -11.72 -21.94 -10.80
CA ARG A 502 -12.52 -21.75 -12.02
C ARG A 502 -11.70 -21.20 -13.19
N GLU A 503 -10.79 -20.25 -12.93
CA GLU A 503 -9.87 -19.72 -13.95
C GLU A 503 -9.00 -20.84 -14.53
N TRP A 504 -8.40 -21.69 -13.68
CA TRP A 504 -7.55 -22.80 -14.13
C TRP A 504 -8.34 -23.86 -14.90
N LEU A 505 -9.52 -24.22 -14.44
CA LEU A 505 -10.39 -25.18 -15.13
C LEU A 505 -10.86 -24.64 -16.49
N PHE A 506 -11.17 -23.35 -16.60
CA PHE A 506 -11.49 -22.69 -17.85
C PHE A 506 -10.31 -22.75 -18.83
N LEU A 507 -9.10 -22.42 -18.40
CA LEU A 507 -7.90 -22.52 -19.22
C LEU A 507 -7.61 -23.97 -19.68
N ALA A 508 -7.85 -24.94 -18.81
CA ALA A 508 -7.71 -26.35 -19.15
C ALA A 508 -8.75 -26.79 -20.20
N GLN A 509 -9.97 -26.29 -20.09
CA GLN A 509 -11.04 -26.54 -21.06
C GLN A 509 -10.72 -25.98 -22.46
N GLN A 510 -10.06 -24.82 -22.49
CA GLN A 510 -9.59 -24.17 -23.71
C GLN A 510 -8.30 -24.79 -24.28
N GLY A 511 -7.77 -25.85 -23.69
CA GLY A 511 -6.51 -26.47 -24.11
C GLY A 511 -5.27 -25.61 -23.85
N GLN A 512 -5.42 -24.57 -23.04
CA GLN A 512 -4.34 -23.63 -22.69
C GLN A 512 -3.59 -24.02 -21.41
N LEU A 513 -4.01 -25.07 -20.72
CA LEU A 513 -3.38 -25.56 -19.49
C LEU A 513 -3.60 -27.07 -19.36
N THR A 514 -2.53 -27.81 -19.05
CA THR A 514 -2.62 -29.19 -18.61
C THR A 514 -2.34 -29.25 -17.11
N ILE A 515 -3.36 -29.60 -16.34
CA ILE A 515 -3.30 -29.80 -14.89
C ILE A 515 -2.89 -31.24 -14.62
N SER A 516 -1.76 -31.44 -13.96
CA SER A 516 -1.19 -32.78 -13.68
C SER A 516 -2.07 -33.61 -12.74
N ASP A 517 -2.61 -32.99 -11.70
CA ASP A 517 -3.51 -33.65 -10.74
C ASP A 517 -4.69 -32.74 -10.34
N ARG A 518 -5.88 -33.11 -10.77
CA ARG A 518 -7.13 -32.41 -10.38
C ARG A 518 -7.60 -32.78 -8.97
N GLN A 519 -7.12 -33.86 -8.39
CA GLN A 519 -7.49 -34.27 -7.03
C GLN A 519 -6.97 -33.28 -5.99
N THR A 520 -5.76 -32.73 -6.21
CA THR A 520 -5.18 -31.70 -5.34
C THR A 520 -6.05 -30.44 -5.28
N LEU A 521 -6.67 -30.01 -6.41
CA LEU A 521 -7.62 -28.88 -6.40
C LEU A 521 -8.83 -29.17 -5.51
N GLN A 522 -9.40 -30.38 -5.60
CA GLN A 522 -10.55 -30.79 -4.78
C GLN A 522 -10.19 -30.86 -3.30
N GLN A 523 -8.99 -31.34 -2.96
CA GLN A 523 -8.48 -31.38 -1.59
C GLN A 523 -8.38 -29.98 -0.97
N VAL A 524 -7.88 -28.99 -1.72
CA VAL A 524 -7.82 -27.60 -1.25
C VAL A 524 -9.23 -27.04 -1.04
N THR A 525 -10.15 -27.24 -2.01
CA THR A 525 -11.55 -26.82 -1.86
C THR A 525 -12.19 -27.44 -0.63
N ALA A 526 -12.01 -28.75 -0.39
CA ALA A 526 -12.55 -29.44 0.78
C ALA A 526 -11.96 -28.91 2.09
N ALA A 527 -10.64 -28.74 2.18
CA ALA A 527 -9.97 -28.26 3.38
C ALA A 527 -10.37 -26.82 3.73
N LEU A 528 -10.41 -25.91 2.76
CA LEU A 528 -10.88 -24.53 2.95
C LEU A 528 -12.37 -24.49 3.32
N THR A 529 -13.20 -25.38 2.77
CA THR A 529 -14.63 -25.46 3.11
C THR A 529 -14.80 -25.89 4.57
N GLN A 530 -14.06 -26.91 5.03
CA GLN A 530 -14.08 -27.32 6.44
C GLN A 530 -13.63 -26.21 7.37
N LEU A 531 -12.52 -25.54 7.03
CA LEU A 531 -12.02 -24.41 7.82
C LEU A 531 -13.03 -23.26 7.88
N SER A 532 -13.69 -22.92 6.76
CA SER A 532 -14.66 -21.83 6.73
C SER A 532 -15.93 -22.10 7.55
N ARG A 533 -16.37 -23.39 7.61
CA ARG A 533 -17.57 -23.82 8.35
C ARG A 533 -17.30 -24.09 9.82
N HIS A 534 -16.16 -24.67 10.12
CA HIS A 534 -15.76 -25.13 11.45
C HIS A 534 -14.33 -24.66 11.77
N PRO A 535 -14.11 -23.36 12.03
CA PRO A 535 -12.79 -22.83 12.33
C PRO A 535 -12.14 -23.53 13.52
N SER A 536 -10.99 -24.17 13.29
CA SER A 536 -10.17 -24.81 14.31
C SER A 536 -8.72 -24.87 13.87
N GLU A 537 -7.79 -25.03 14.80
CA GLU A 537 -6.37 -25.17 14.49
C GLU A 537 -6.10 -26.38 13.56
N ALA A 538 -6.77 -27.51 13.80
CA ALA A 538 -6.63 -28.70 12.96
C ALA A 538 -7.07 -28.46 11.51
N HIS A 539 -8.23 -27.80 11.30
CA HIS A 539 -8.71 -27.45 9.96
C HIS A 539 -7.83 -26.39 9.31
N TRP A 540 -7.29 -25.44 10.08
CA TRP A 540 -6.34 -24.44 9.58
C TRP A 540 -5.04 -25.09 9.11
N GLN A 541 -4.47 -26.04 9.88
CA GLN A 541 -3.29 -26.82 9.47
C GLN A 541 -3.56 -27.61 8.19
N ALA A 542 -4.71 -28.29 8.12
CA ALA A 542 -5.12 -29.04 6.91
C ALA A 542 -5.22 -28.16 5.68
N ALA A 543 -5.84 -26.96 5.79
CA ALA A 543 -5.96 -26.01 4.69
C ALA A 543 -4.61 -25.47 4.23
N ARG A 544 -3.70 -25.15 5.16
CA ARG A 544 -2.33 -24.73 4.82
C ARG A 544 -1.56 -25.83 4.10
N SER A 545 -1.61 -27.06 4.60
CA SER A 545 -0.93 -28.21 4.00
C SER A 545 -1.44 -28.49 2.58
N ALA A 546 -2.76 -28.39 2.38
CA ALA A 546 -3.37 -28.56 1.06
C ALA A 546 -2.92 -27.45 0.08
N LEU A 547 -2.87 -26.18 0.49
CA LEU A 547 -2.36 -25.09 -0.34
C LEU A 547 -0.88 -25.26 -0.68
N GLN A 548 -0.05 -25.76 0.24
CA GLN A 548 1.36 -26.04 -0.02
C GLN A 548 1.55 -27.22 -0.98
N ALA A 549 0.70 -28.26 -0.88
CA ALA A 549 0.71 -29.36 -1.83
C ALA A 549 0.39 -28.84 -3.24
N LEU A 550 -0.64 -28.03 -3.38
CA LEU A 550 -1.00 -27.40 -4.65
C LEU A 550 0.12 -26.50 -5.19
N GLU A 551 0.79 -25.73 -4.34
CA GLU A 551 1.91 -24.89 -4.76
C GLU A 551 3.06 -25.70 -5.38
N ARG A 552 3.34 -26.89 -4.86
CA ARG A 552 4.31 -27.83 -5.45
C ARG A 552 3.85 -28.41 -6.77
N GLU A 553 2.53 -28.73 -6.88
CA GLU A 553 1.94 -29.24 -8.11
C GLU A 553 2.01 -28.27 -9.29
N LEU A 554 2.02 -26.95 -9.02
CA LEU A 554 2.13 -25.95 -10.09
C LEU A 554 3.34 -26.15 -11.00
N ASP A 555 4.45 -26.70 -10.51
CA ASP A 555 5.66 -26.95 -11.30
C ASP A 555 5.46 -28.06 -12.35
N GLY A 556 4.50 -28.96 -12.12
CA GLY A 556 4.13 -30.01 -13.05
C GLY A 556 3.10 -29.59 -14.11
N TRP A 557 2.51 -28.39 -13.98
CA TRP A 557 1.49 -27.93 -14.92
C TRP A 557 2.11 -27.46 -16.23
N GLN A 558 1.55 -27.92 -17.34
CA GLN A 558 2.08 -27.63 -18.66
C GLN A 558 1.20 -26.66 -19.43
N HIS A 559 1.84 -25.82 -20.21
CA HIS A 559 1.21 -24.94 -21.17
C HIS A 559 1.78 -25.21 -22.56
N PRO A 560 1.00 -25.10 -23.67
CA PRO A 560 1.50 -25.29 -25.02
C PRO A 560 2.71 -24.45 -25.41
N GLN A 561 2.84 -23.26 -24.79
CA GLN A 561 3.96 -22.33 -25.00
C GLN A 561 4.93 -22.35 -23.80
N PRO A 562 6.21 -22.74 -23.97
CA PRO A 562 7.16 -22.92 -22.86
C PRO A 562 7.42 -21.67 -22.02
N TRP A 563 7.36 -20.45 -22.62
CA TRP A 563 7.59 -19.20 -21.90
C TRP A 563 6.48 -18.89 -20.86
N HIS A 564 5.30 -19.48 -20.94
CA HIS A 564 4.27 -19.35 -19.92
C HIS A 564 4.70 -19.85 -18.54
N THR A 565 5.55 -20.87 -18.50
CA THR A 565 6.10 -21.39 -17.25
C THR A 565 6.90 -20.30 -16.49
N LEU A 566 7.52 -19.38 -17.24
CA LEU A 566 8.33 -18.29 -16.66
C LEU A 566 7.49 -17.15 -16.05
N THR A 567 6.23 -17.00 -16.43
CA THR A 567 5.38 -15.88 -16.03
C THR A 567 4.13 -16.31 -15.27
N ARG A 568 3.39 -17.28 -15.74
CA ARG A 568 2.13 -17.75 -15.13
C ARG A 568 2.32 -18.48 -13.81
N ILE A 569 3.24 -19.45 -13.76
CA ILE A 569 3.46 -20.22 -12.53
C ILE A 569 3.89 -19.30 -11.37
N PRO A 570 4.86 -18.37 -11.54
CA PRO A 570 5.16 -17.38 -10.51
C PRO A 570 3.95 -16.53 -10.08
N THR A 571 3.11 -16.11 -11.04
CA THR A 571 1.90 -15.33 -10.74
C THR A 571 0.90 -16.16 -9.92
N TRP A 572 0.62 -17.41 -10.28
CA TRP A 572 -0.30 -18.27 -9.54
C TRP A 572 0.24 -18.60 -8.16
N ARG A 573 1.55 -18.87 -8.02
CA ARG A 573 2.21 -19.06 -6.74
C ARG A 573 2.07 -17.82 -5.85
N ALA A 574 2.27 -16.62 -6.39
CA ALA A 574 2.07 -15.37 -5.67
C ALA A 574 0.61 -15.18 -5.21
N ARG A 575 -0.37 -15.57 -6.05
CA ARG A 575 -1.79 -15.53 -5.65
C ARG A 575 -2.12 -16.56 -4.55
N LEU A 576 -1.50 -17.75 -4.55
CA LEU A 576 -1.63 -18.71 -3.46
C LEU A 576 -1.00 -18.19 -2.16
N LYS A 577 0.13 -17.48 -2.25
CA LYS A 577 0.73 -16.82 -1.10
C LYS A 577 -0.23 -15.83 -0.44
N THR A 578 -0.98 -15.03 -1.22
CA THR A 578 -2.02 -14.15 -0.67
C THR A 578 -3.06 -14.93 0.16
N LEU A 579 -3.48 -16.12 -0.29
CA LEU A 579 -4.39 -16.97 0.48
C LEU A 579 -3.75 -17.46 1.78
N GLN A 580 -2.49 -17.86 1.75
CA GLN A 580 -1.74 -18.24 2.95
C GLN A 580 -1.67 -17.10 3.97
N GLU A 581 -1.46 -15.85 3.52
CA GLU A 581 -1.50 -14.67 4.38
C GLU A 581 -2.88 -14.48 5.04
N TRP A 582 -3.97 -14.69 4.29
CA TRP A 582 -5.33 -14.62 4.85
C TRP A 582 -5.59 -15.72 5.87
N LEU A 583 -5.04 -16.92 5.68
CA LEU A 583 -5.12 -17.99 6.67
C LEU A 583 -4.33 -17.65 7.94
N LEU A 584 -3.16 -17.00 7.82
CA LEU A 584 -2.40 -16.53 8.99
C LEU A 584 -3.16 -15.42 9.73
N TYR A 585 -3.70 -14.44 9.00
CA TYR A 585 -4.52 -13.39 9.58
C TYR A 585 -5.75 -13.97 10.30
N GLY A 586 -6.47 -14.89 9.64
CA GLY A 586 -7.64 -15.57 10.21
C GLY A 586 -7.30 -16.39 11.45
N ALA A 587 -6.15 -17.06 11.47
CA ALA A 587 -5.68 -17.81 12.65
C ALA A 587 -5.46 -16.87 13.85
N ARG A 588 -4.87 -15.69 13.61
CA ARG A 588 -4.70 -14.68 14.66
C ARG A 588 -6.03 -14.15 15.19
N VAL A 589 -6.93 -13.73 14.29
CA VAL A 589 -8.14 -12.99 14.70
C VAL A 589 -9.32 -13.91 15.07
N SER A 590 -9.46 -15.06 14.40
CA SER A 590 -10.60 -15.97 14.62
C SER A 590 -10.26 -17.15 15.53
N LEU A 591 -9.00 -17.64 15.54
CA LEU A 591 -8.54 -18.72 16.41
C LEU A 591 -7.71 -18.22 17.60
N GLN A 592 -7.46 -16.92 17.68
CA GLN A 592 -6.70 -16.27 18.75
C GLN A 592 -5.27 -16.83 18.94
N MET A 593 -4.68 -17.32 17.84
CA MET A 593 -3.32 -17.84 17.88
C MET A 593 -2.30 -16.69 17.99
N PRO A 594 -1.20 -16.88 18.75
CA PRO A 594 -0.19 -15.84 18.92
C PRO A 594 0.45 -15.43 17.59
N ALA A 595 0.48 -14.12 17.30
CA ALA A 595 1.00 -13.59 16.05
C ALA A 595 2.47 -13.99 15.79
N THR A 596 3.30 -13.99 16.84
CA THR A 596 4.71 -14.38 16.75
C THR A 596 4.91 -15.84 16.36
N ALA A 597 4.03 -16.74 16.83
CA ALA A 597 4.06 -18.16 16.43
C ALA A 597 3.67 -18.33 14.95
N LEU A 598 2.72 -17.53 14.45
CA LEU A 598 2.26 -17.56 13.07
C LEU A 598 3.27 -16.98 12.07
N SER A 599 4.19 -16.14 12.52
CA SER A 599 5.20 -15.47 11.69
C SER A 599 6.48 -16.30 11.49
N GLN A 600 6.60 -17.46 12.13
CA GLN A 600 7.74 -18.33 11.93
C GLN A 600 7.58 -19.13 10.61
N PRO A 601 8.68 -19.36 9.86
CA PRO A 601 8.65 -20.29 8.75
C PRO A 601 8.22 -21.68 9.30
N LEU A 602 7.46 -22.41 8.49
CA LEU A 602 7.14 -23.81 8.82
C LEU A 602 8.42 -24.65 8.86
N PRO A 603 8.52 -25.61 9.79
CA PRO A 603 9.63 -26.54 9.85
C PRO A 603 9.79 -27.37 8.56
#